data_dfbc705efcd35d7a4f91da5a48a2bd21
#
_entry.id   dfbc705efcd35d7a4f91da5a48a2bd21
#
_cell.length_a   1.000
_cell.length_b   1.000
_cell.length_c   1.000
_cell.angle_alpha   90.00
_cell.angle_beta   90.00
_cell.angle_gamma   90.00
#
_symmetry.space_group_name_H-M   'P 1'
#
loop_
_entity.id
_entity.type
_entity.pdbx_description
1 polymer ?
#
loop_
_entity_poly.entity_id
_entity_poly.type
_entity_poly.pdbx_seq_one_letter_code
_entity_poly.pdbx_strand_id
1 'polypeptide(L)'
;MAVSQFSVQLLLNTQTVAVRDIICSGECRHKSDEECTHATHLVFPYRGVYVRHVGRTDSVAEANQMLFFNAEESYRISHPVEGGDACLSMAISEPLLQELAPKEQLREGGVLAFRRQRRRIDPRAQALVALLRHSLSQKVAETLEAETLALTLVRRSLGERATKAWRTIFLFVAF
;
A
#
# COMPACT_ATOMS: atom_id res chain seq x y z
N MET A 1 -2.68 15.37 28.78
CA MET A 1 -3.36 14.93 27.52
C MET A 1 -2.41 13.98 26.85
N ALA A 2 -2.77 12.70 26.67
CA ALA A 2 -1.96 11.78 25.91
C ALA A 2 -1.97 12.27 24.44
N VAL A 3 -0.81 12.65 23.92
CA VAL A 3 -0.64 12.95 22.50
C VAL A 3 -0.90 11.65 21.77
N SER A 4 -1.83 11.62 20.82
CA SER A 4 -2.07 10.45 20.00
C SER A 4 -0.76 10.04 19.32
N GLN A 5 -0.29 8.80 19.56
CA GLN A 5 0.97 8.29 19.02
C GLN A 5 0.97 8.25 17.50
N PHE A 6 -0.19 8.29 16.87
CA PHE A 6 -0.31 8.35 15.42
C PHE A 6 -1.50 9.20 14.97
N SER A 7 -1.41 9.75 13.77
CA SER A 7 -2.49 10.46 13.09
C SER A 7 -2.84 9.74 11.78
N VAL A 8 -4.13 9.73 11.46
CA VAL A 8 -4.66 9.17 10.22
C VAL A 8 -5.47 10.25 9.51
N GLN A 9 -5.06 10.61 8.31
CA GLN A 9 -5.78 11.56 7.46
C GLN A 9 -6.31 10.85 6.22
N LEU A 10 -7.63 10.88 6.01
CA LEU A 10 -8.25 10.42 4.77
C LEU A 10 -7.98 11.45 3.67
N LEU A 11 -7.24 11.06 2.63
CA LEU A 11 -6.85 11.93 1.53
C LEU A 11 -7.74 11.76 0.29
N LEU A 12 -8.19 10.53 0.01
CA LEU A 12 -9.07 10.19 -1.10
C LEU A 12 -10.04 9.09 -0.65
N ASN A 13 -11.29 9.20 -1.08
CA ASN A 13 -12.28 8.15 -0.87
C ASN A 13 -13.24 8.10 -2.07
N THR A 14 -13.12 7.06 -2.87
CA THR A 14 -14.00 6.77 -4.02
C THR A 14 -14.61 5.38 -3.87
N GLN A 15 -15.39 4.94 -4.84
CA GLN A 15 -15.94 3.58 -4.85
C GLN A 15 -14.86 2.50 -5.07
N THR A 16 -13.73 2.86 -5.68
CA THR A 16 -12.68 1.92 -6.08
C THR A 16 -11.46 1.98 -5.20
N VAL A 17 -11.12 3.15 -4.63
CA VAL A 17 -9.93 3.34 -3.80
C VAL A 17 -10.15 4.32 -2.66
N ALA A 18 -9.62 3.97 -1.49
CA ALA A 18 -9.45 4.89 -0.38
C ALA A 18 -7.96 5.03 -0.07
N VAL A 19 -7.47 6.28 0.07
CA VAL A 19 -6.07 6.59 0.40
C VAL A 19 -6.03 7.35 1.72
N ARG A 20 -5.21 6.84 2.65
CA ARG A 20 -4.96 7.49 3.95
C ARG A 20 -3.47 7.79 4.10
N ASP A 21 -3.17 8.95 4.63
CA ASP A 21 -1.83 9.30 5.13
C ASP A 21 -1.78 8.96 6.63
N ILE A 22 -0.84 8.12 7.01
CA ILE A 22 -0.66 7.66 8.38
C ILE A 22 0.72 8.10 8.84
N ILE A 23 0.76 8.82 9.97
CA ILE A 23 2.01 9.32 10.57
C ILE A 23 2.06 8.82 12.01
N CYS A 24 3.14 8.12 12.36
CA CYS A 24 3.42 7.63 13.70
C CYS A 24 4.61 8.37 14.30
N SER A 25 4.54 8.72 15.61
CA SER A 25 5.66 9.34 16.33
C SER A 25 6.80 8.37 16.63
N GLY A 26 6.53 7.04 16.55
CA GLY A 26 7.55 6.00 16.75
C GLY A 26 7.97 5.78 18.20
N GLU A 27 7.13 6.13 19.17
CA GLU A 27 7.45 5.98 20.59
C GLU A 27 7.47 4.50 21.04
N CYS A 28 6.80 3.60 20.31
CA CYS A 28 6.72 2.17 20.63
C CYS A 28 7.97 1.43 20.19
N ARG A 29 8.99 1.30 21.05
CA ARG A 29 10.16 0.45 20.80
C ARG A 29 9.83 -1.04 20.92
N HIS A 30 8.84 -1.40 21.72
CA HIS A 30 8.33 -2.75 21.87
C HIS A 30 7.22 -3.01 20.87
N LYS A 31 6.86 -4.30 20.69
CA LYS A 31 5.71 -4.67 19.84
C LYS A 31 4.45 -4.02 20.41
N SER A 32 3.65 -3.39 19.53
CA SER A 32 2.32 -2.88 19.86
C SER A 32 1.40 -3.99 20.37
N ASP A 33 0.24 -3.60 20.87
CA ASP A 33 -0.88 -4.53 21.01
C ASP A 33 -1.23 -5.13 19.63
N GLU A 34 -1.96 -6.23 19.65
CA GLU A 34 -2.38 -6.90 18.45
C GLU A 34 -3.46 -6.09 17.74
N GLU A 35 -3.28 -5.91 16.45
CA GLU A 35 -4.14 -5.16 15.55
C GLU A 35 -4.58 -6.03 14.38
N CYS A 36 -5.69 -5.69 13.73
CA CYS A 36 -6.10 -6.25 12.46
C CYS A 36 -6.81 -5.19 11.60
N THR A 37 -6.97 -5.46 10.31
CA THR A 37 -7.74 -4.61 9.39
C THR A 37 -8.93 -5.40 8.83
N HIS A 38 -10.09 -4.75 8.64
CA HIS A 38 -11.26 -5.41 8.05
C HIS A 38 -11.19 -5.50 6.52
N ALA A 39 -10.28 -4.79 5.89
CA ALA A 39 -10.05 -4.84 4.44
C ALA A 39 -8.56 -5.01 4.15
N THR A 40 -8.24 -5.61 3.01
CA THR A 40 -6.84 -5.70 2.56
C THR A 40 -6.31 -4.32 2.16
N HIS A 41 -5.19 -3.92 2.76
CA HIS A 41 -4.51 -2.67 2.49
C HIS A 41 -3.15 -2.90 1.85
N LEU A 42 -2.81 -2.05 0.88
CA LEU A 42 -1.47 -1.90 0.32
C LEU A 42 -0.83 -0.68 0.98
N VAL A 43 0.24 -0.88 1.74
CA VAL A 43 0.87 0.17 2.53
C VAL A 43 2.23 0.52 1.94
N PHE A 44 2.44 1.80 1.67
CA PHE A 44 3.63 2.37 1.04
C PHE A 44 4.33 3.31 2.04
N PRO A 45 5.34 2.84 2.78
CA PRO A 45 6.14 3.71 3.61
C PRO A 45 6.86 4.75 2.73
N TYR A 46 6.91 6.01 3.19
CA TYR A 46 7.64 7.07 2.51
C TYR A 46 8.61 7.84 3.42
N ARG A 47 8.53 7.59 4.73
CA ARG A 47 9.44 8.16 5.73
C ARG A 47 9.60 7.18 6.89
N GLY A 48 10.82 7.11 7.45
CA GLY A 48 11.13 6.29 8.62
C GLY A 48 11.15 4.80 8.32
N VAL A 49 11.24 4.02 9.39
CA VAL A 49 11.29 2.55 9.37
C VAL A 49 10.49 1.99 10.54
N TYR A 50 9.68 0.99 10.27
CA TYR A 50 9.05 0.17 11.30
C TYR A 50 9.16 -1.32 10.95
N VAL A 51 8.88 -2.19 11.91
CA VAL A 51 8.79 -3.63 11.69
C VAL A 51 7.36 -4.09 11.93
N ARG A 52 6.79 -4.76 10.95
CA ARG A 52 5.51 -5.46 11.06
C ARG A 52 5.75 -6.92 11.41
N HIS A 53 5.08 -7.39 12.43
CA HIS A 53 5.15 -8.75 12.95
C HIS A 53 3.83 -9.48 12.66
N VAL A 54 3.88 -10.58 11.92
CA VAL A 54 2.74 -11.46 11.63
C VAL A 54 3.11 -12.89 12.00
N GLY A 55 2.51 -13.41 13.05
CA GLY A 55 2.90 -14.71 13.60
C GLY A 55 4.40 -14.76 13.93
N ARG A 56 5.15 -15.58 13.19
CA ARG A 56 6.62 -15.70 13.34
C ARG A 56 7.42 -14.94 12.29
N THR A 57 6.74 -14.17 11.41
CA THR A 57 7.38 -13.46 10.31
C THR A 57 7.51 -11.99 10.64
N ASP A 58 8.73 -11.47 10.57
CA ASP A 58 9.03 -10.05 10.71
C ASP A 58 9.29 -9.44 9.34
N SER A 59 8.66 -8.30 9.07
CA SER A 59 8.80 -7.57 7.81
C SER A 59 9.20 -6.13 8.08
N VAL A 60 10.41 -5.77 7.66
CA VAL A 60 10.87 -4.37 7.71
C VAL A 60 10.12 -3.56 6.68
N ALA A 61 9.57 -2.44 7.09
CA ALA A 61 8.87 -1.47 6.29
C ALA A 61 9.72 -0.21 6.10
N GLU A 62 10.07 0.08 4.86
CA GLU A 62 10.89 1.22 4.46
C GLU A 62 10.45 1.74 3.08
N ALA A 63 10.91 2.92 2.67
CA ALA A 63 10.40 3.65 1.50
C ALA A 63 10.51 2.90 0.15
N ASN A 64 11.27 1.83 0.04
CA ASN A 64 11.38 1.01 -1.17
C ASN A 64 10.52 -0.26 -1.13
N GLN A 65 9.62 -0.36 -0.16
CA GLN A 65 8.74 -1.51 0.05
C GLN A 65 7.27 -1.12 -0.13
N MET A 66 6.48 -2.08 -0.54
CA MET A 66 5.04 -2.13 -0.37
C MET A 66 4.71 -3.30 0.54
N LEU A 67 3.91 -3.08 1.58
CA LEU A 67 3.45 -4.11 2.49
C LEU A 67 1.99 -4.48 2.18
N PHE A 68 1.67 -5.76 2.39
CA PHE A 68 0.33 -6.31 2.25
C PHE A 68 -0.27 -6.53 3.64
N PHE A 69 -1.23 -5.73 4.03
CA PHE A 69 -2.03 -5.94 5.24
C PHE A 69 -3.30 -6.66 4.82
N ASN A 70 -3.31 -7.99 4.93
CA ASN A 70 -4.47 -8.79 4.57
C ASN A 70 -5.62 -8.54 5.55
N ALA A 71 -6.85 -8.58 5.04
CA ALA A 71 -8.05 -8.52 5.87
C ALA A 71 -8.03 -9.62 6.94
N GLU A 72 -8.44 -9.27 8.16
CA GLU A 72 -8.56 -10.17 9.33
C GLU A 72 -7.25 -10.88 9.74
N GLU A 73 -6.09 -10.48 9.19
CA GLU A 73 -4.78 -11.00 9.60
C GLU A 73 -4.23 -10.16 10.74
N SER A 74 -4.07 -10.78 11.92
CA SER A 74 -3.48 -10.13 13.09
C SER A 74 -2.02 -9.76 12.89
N TYR A 75 -1.64 -8.57 13.32
CA TYR A 75 -0.26 -8.09 13.28
C TYR A 75 0.07 -7.21 14.49
N ARG A 76 1.36 -6.96 14.68
CA ARG A 76 1.91 -6.00 15.64
C ARG A 76 2.94 -5.12 14.94
N ILE A 77 3.18 -3.93 15.48
CA ILE A 77 4.18 -2.98 14.95
C ILE A 77 5.21 -2.71 16.04
N SER A 78 6.47 -2.51 15.63
CA SER A 78 7.50 -1.95 16.49
C SER A 78 8.39 -0.98 15.72
N HIS A 79 8.96 0.00 16.42
CA HIS A 79 9.84 1.02 15.86
C HIS A 79 11.26 0.81 16.40
N PRO A 80 12.15 0.11 15.64
CA PRO A 80 13.50 -0.19 16.11
C PRO A 80 14.39 1.04 16.16
N VAL A 81 14.03 2.11 15.44
CA VAL A 81 14.75 3.38 15.37
C VAL A 81 13.85 4.55 15.79
N GLU A 82 14.46 5.62 16.29
CA GLU A 82 13.76 6.86 16.64
C GLU A 82 13.34 7.64 15.40
N GLY A 83 12.41 8.60 15.58
CA GLY A 83 11.98 9.51 14.53
C GLY A 83 10.65 9.16 13.87
N GLY A 84 10.05 8.06 14.27
CA GLY A 84 8.76 7.62 13.77
C GLY A 84 8.76 7.25 12.29
N ASP A 85 7.58 7.05 11.74
CA ASP A 85 7.39 6.70 10.35
C ASP A 85 6.17 7.40 9.74
N ALA A 86 6.06 7.32 8.42
CA ALA A 86 4.88 7.75 7.71
C ALA A 86 4.67 6.90 6.45
N CYS A 87 3.41 6.59 6.15
CA CYS A 87 3.04 5.76 5.02
C CYS A 87 1.70 6.19 4.40
N LEU A 88 1.55 5.92 3.09
CA LEU A 88 0.25 5.89 2.44
C LEU A 88 -0.35 4.49 2.59
N SER A 89 -1.53 4.40 3.18
CA SER A 89 -2.33 3.18 3.24
C SER A 89 -3.46 3.26 2.21
N MET A 90 -3.52 2.29 1.32
CA MET A 90 -4.47 2.24 0.22
C MET A 90 -5.34 1.00 0.33
N ALA A 91 -6.65 1.19 0.49
CA ALA A 91 -7.65 0.15 0.35
C ALA A 91 -8.22 0.21 -1.07
N ILE A 92 -8.16 -0.90 -1.79
CA ILE A 92 -8.73 -1.05 -3.13
C ILE A 92 -9.97 -1.93 -3.00
N SER A 93 -11.05 -1.61 -3.72
CA SER A 93 -12.24 -2.47 -3.74
C SER A 93 -11.85 -3.90 -4.14
N GLU A 94 -12.40 -4.90 -3.46
CA GLU A 94 -11.99 -6.28 -3.62
C GLU A 94 -12.11 -6.79 -5.07
N PRO A 95 -13.21 -6.52 -5.81
CA PRO A 95 -13.29 -6.94 -7.21
C PRO A 95 -12.17 -6.37 -8.07
N LEU A 96 -11.83 -5.10 -7.89
CA LEU A 96 -10.75 -4.45 -8.64
C LEU A 96 -9.38 -4.99 -8.22
N LEU A 97 -9.16 -5.24 -6.93
CA LEU A 97 -7.91 -5.81 -6.45
C LEU A 97 -7.70 -7.24 -6.95
N GLN A 98 -8.76 -8.04 -7.07
CA GLN A 98 -8.73 -9.37 -7.70
C GLN A 98 -8.37 -9.32 -9.18
N GLU A 99 -8.81 -8.28 -9.88
CA GLU A 99 -8.47 -8.05 -11.30
C GLU A 99 -7.00 -7.62 -11.45
N LEU A 100 -6.52 -6.72 -10.59
CA LEU A 100 -5.17 -6.14 -10.66
C LEU A 100 -4.09 -7.11 -10.16
N ALA A 101 -4.38 -7.89 -9.13
CA ALA A 101 -3.38 -8.75 -8.50
C ALA A 101 -3.07 -10.00 -9.36
N PRO A 102 -1.78 -10.31 -9.61
CA PRO A 102 -1.40 -11.57 -10.21
C PRO A 102 -1.85 -12.75 -9.35
N LYS A 103 -2.51 -13.75 -9.96
CA LYS A 103 -3.10 -14.90 -9.22
C LYS A 103 -2.07 -15.64 -8.38
N GLU A 104 -0.84 -15.76 -8.88
CA GLU A 104 0.27 -16.41 -8.19
C GLU A 104 0.72 -15.69 -6.92
N GLN A 105 0.34 -14.43 -6.71
CA GLN A 105 0.61 -13.66 -5.51
C GLN A 105 -0.47 -13.85 -4.43
N LEU A 106 -1.62 -14.40 -4.81
CA LEU A 106 -2.75 -14.60 -3.91
C LEU A 106 -2.67 -15.97 -3.23
N ARG A 107 -3.20 -16.05 -2.02
CA ARG A 107 -3.46 -17.33 -1.34
C ARG A 107 -4.61 -18.05 -2.03
N GLU A 108 -4.59 -19.37 -2.01
CA GLU A 108 -5.75 -20.18 -2.41
C GLU A 108 -6.79 -20.11 -1.30
N GLY A 109 -8.07 -19.94 -1.67
CA GLY A 109 -9.18 -19.84 -0.72
C GLY A 109 -10.17 -18.74 -1.11
N GLY A 110 -11.29 -18.65 -0.40
CA GLY A 110 -12.41 -17.75 -0.72
C GLY A 110 -12.18 -16.27 -0.35
N VAL A 111 -11.14 -15.95 0.41
CA VAL A 111 -10.83 -14.58 0.84
C VAL A 111 -9.59 -14.08 0.12
N LEU A 112 -9.66 -12.86 -0.44
CA LEU A 112 -8.52 -12.24 -1.09
C LEU A 112 -7.43 -11.93 -0.08
N ALA A 113 -6.32 -12.64 -0.16
CA ALA A 113 -5.14 -12.43 0.68
C ALA A 113 -3.86 -12.67 -0.10
N PHE A 114 -2.87 -11.83 0.13
CA PHE A 114 -1.54 -11.98 -0.47
C PHE A 114 -0.71 -13.02 0.30
N ARG A 115 0.07 -13.82 -0.44
CA ARG A 115 0.98 -14.83 0.14
C ARG A 115 2.18 -14.20 0.85
N ARG A 116 2.66 -13.07 0.31
CA ARG A 116 3.83 -12.35 0.83
C ARG A 116 3.39 -11.20 1.74
N GLN A 117 4.19 -10.90 2.74
CA GLN A 117 3.94 -9.78 3.65
C GLN A 117 4.43 -8.46 3.09
N ARG A 118 5.41 -8.48 2.18
CA ARG A 118 5.98 -7.30 1.53
C ARG A 118 6.54 -7.61 0.15
N ARG A 119 6.72 -6.53 -0.62
CA ARG A 119 7.38 -6.54 -1.92
C ARG A 119 8.20 -5.27 -2.11
N ARG A 120 9.38 -5.40 -2.71
CA ARG A 120 10.17 -4.25 -3.14
C ARG A 120 9.50 -3.59 -4.34
N ILE A 121 9.41 -2.26 -4.32
CA ILE A 121 8.92 -1.44 -5.42
C ILE A 121 10.09 -0.75 -6.15
N ASP A 122 9.89 -0.47 -7.44
CA ASP A 122 10.90 0.19 -8.25
C ASP A 122 10.94 1.72 -8.04
N PRO A 123 11.99 2.44 -8.51
CA PRO A 123 12.09 3.89 -8.34
C PRO A 123 10.92 4.68 -8.95
N ARG A 124 10.28 4.17 -10.01
CA ARG A 124 9.12 4.84 -10.61
C ARG A 124 7.88 4.71 -9.73
N ALA A 125 7.68 3.56 -9.08
CA ALA A 125 6.63 3.39 -8.09
C ALA A 125 6.86 4.30 -6.88
N GLN A 126 8.11 4.45 -6.42
CA GLN A 126 8.46 5.41 -5.35
C GLN A 126 8.13 6.85 -5.75
N ALA A 127 8.43 7.24 -6.99
CA ALA A 127 8.06 8.56 -7.51
C ALA A 127 6.54 8.76 -7.56
N LEU A 128 5.77 7.72 -7.91
CA LEU A 128 4.31 7.76 -7.88
C LEU A 128 3.76 7.90 -6.45
N VAL A 129 4.38 7.27 -5.44
CA VAL A 129 4.01 7.48 -4.02
C VAL A 129 4.17 8.95 -3.65
N ALA A 130 5.32 9.55 -3.98
CA ALA A 130 5.60 10.96 -3.69
C ALA A 130 4.63 11.90 -4.43
N LEU A 131 4.37 11.65 -5.72
CA LEU A 131 3.46 12.44 -6.54
C LEU A 131 2.02 12.35 -6.02
N LEU A 132 1.51 11.15 -5.78
CA LEU A 132 0.16 10.93 -5.27
C LEU A 132 -0.03 11.63 -3.91
N ARG A 133 0.91 11.42 -2.99
CA ARG A 133 0.87 12.08 -1.68
C ARG A 133 0.86 13.59 -1.81
N HIS A 134 1.76 14.17 -2.62
CA HIS A 134 1.82 15.61 -2.85
C HIS A 134 0.50 16.14 -3.42
N SER A 135 0.02 15.54 -4.50
CA SER A 135 -1.20 15.97 -5.18
C SER A 135 -2.42 15.95 -4.27
N LEU A 136 -2.57 14.92 -3.45
CA LEU A 136 -3.67 14.79 -2.50
C LEU A 136 -3.52 15.74 -1.30
N SER A 137 -2.32 15.86 -0.72
CA SER A 137 -2.08 16.72 0.45
C SER A 137 -2.24 18.20 0.11
N GLN A 138 -1.84 18.61 -1.09
CA GLN A 138 -1.97 19.99 -1.59
C GLN A 138 -3.32 20.25 -2.27
N LYS A 139 -4.17 19.22 -2.43
CA LYS A 139 -5.47 19.32 -3.11
C LYS A 139 -5.38 19.88 -4.53
N VAL A 140 -4.32 19.53 -5.27
CA VAL A 140 -4.08 20.02 -6.63
C VAL A 140 -4.55 19.03 -7.70
N ALA A 141 -4.87 17.79 -7.36
CA ALA A 141 -5.42 16.80 -8.27
C ALA A 141 -6.94 16.72 -8.15
N GLU A 142 -7.61 16.64 -9.28
CA GLU A 142 -9.01 16.26 -9.37
C GLU A 142 -9.22 14.80 -8.93
N THR A 143 -10.42 14.45 -8.46
CA THR A 143 -10.71 13.10 -7.93
C THR A 143 -10.35 12.00 -8.91
N LEU A 144 -10.70 12.15 -10.19
CA LEU A 144 -10.41 11.15 -11.22
C LEU A 144 -8.90 11.02 -11.51
N GLU A 145 -8.19 12.13 -11.50
CA GLU A 145 -6.73 12.15 -11.64
C GLU A 145 -6.05 11.43 -10.47
N ALA A 146 -6.44 11.76 -9.24
CA ALA A 146 -5.93 11.13 -8.04
C ALA A 146 -6.20 9.62 -8.01
N GLU A 147 -7.40 9.20 -8.40
CA GLU A 147 -7.77 7.79 -8.52
C GLU A 147 -6.92 7.08 -9.59
N THR A 148 -6.71 7.70 -10.74
CA THR A 148 -5.86 7.19 -11.81
C THR A 148 -4.41 7.01 -11.36
N LEU A 149 -3.86 7.99 -10.64
CA LEU A 149 -2.51 7.90 -10.06
C LEU A 149 -2.41 6.76 -9.05
N ALA A 150 -3.40 6.64 -8.16
CA ALA A 150 -3.47 5.59 -7.15
C ALA A 150 -3.48 4.19 -7.79
N LEU A 151 -4.35 3.97 -8.76
CA LEU A 151 -4.46 2.68 -9.47
C LEU A 151 -3.21 2.38 -10.32
N THR A 152 -2.59 3.41 -10.91
CA THR A 152 -1.32 3.27 -11.63
C THR A 152 -0.20 2.82 -10.69
N LEU A 153 -0.11 3.42 -9.48
CA LEU A 153 0.83 3.00 -8.44
C LEU A 153 0.61 1.54 -8.06
N VAL A 154 -0.63 1.15 -7.79
CA VAL A 154 -0.98 -0.23 -7.41
C VAL A 154 -0.59 -1.22 -8.50
N ARG A 155 -1.01 -1.00 -9.75
CA ARG A 155 -0.69 -1.87 -10.89
C ARG A 155 0.82 -2.05 -11.04
N ARG A 156 1.58 -0.94 -11.00
CA ARG A 156 3.03 -0.99 -11.11
C ARG A 156 3.67 -1.76 -9.96
N SER A 157 3.21 -1.56 -8.74
CA SER A 157 3.76 -2.18 -7.54
C SER A 157 3.43 -3.67 -7.44
N LEU A 158 2.28 -4.11 -7.93
CA LEU A 158 1.91 -5.52 -8.01
C LEU A 158 2.64 -6.26 -9.16
N GLY A 159 3.22 -5.53 -10.11
CA GLY A 159 3.77 -6.06 -11.34
C GLY A 159 2.67 -6.24 -12.39
N GLU A 160 2.94 -5.80 -13.60
CA GLU A 160 1.99 -5.91 -14.69
C GLU A 160 1.60 -7.38 -14.90
N ARG A 161 0.30 -7.67 -14.86
CA ARG A 161 -0.21 -8.81 -15.62
C ARG A 161 0.18 -8.52 -17.07
N ALA A 162 1.02 -9.35 -17.67
CA ALA A 162 1.20 -9.37 -19.11
C ALA A 162 -0.16 -9.81 -19.71
N THR A 163 -1.09 -8.87 -19.84
CA THR A 163 -2.30 -9.10 -20.61
C THR A 163 -1.86 -9.23 -22.05
N LYS A 164 -2.12 -10.40 -22.65
CA LYS A 164 -1.89 -10.66 -24.09
C LYS A 164 -2.47 -9.55 -24.99
N ALA A 165 -3.44 -8.77 -24.51
CA ALA A 165 -4.08 -7.67 -25.23
C ALA A 165 -3.14 -6.52 -25.62
N TRP A 166 -2.14 -6.19 -24.83
CA TRP A 166 -1.22 -5.07 -25.13
C TRP A 166 -0.15 -5.43 -26.20
N ARG A 167 0.19 -6.72 -26.35
CA ARG A 167 1.10 -7.17 -27.44
C ARG A 167 0.49 -7.00 -28.81
N THR A 168 -0.83 -7.04 -28.95
CA THR A 168 -1.52 -6.94 -30.23
C THR A 168 -1.64 -5.48 -30.69
N ILE A 169 -1.76 -4.51 -29.77
CA ILE A 169 -1.91 -3.09 -30.13
C ILE A 169 -0.58 -2.48 -30.63
N PHE A 170 0.57 -2.90 -30.06
CA PHE A 170 1.88 -2.40 -30.51
C PHE A 170 2.37 -3.00 -31.83
N LEU A 171 1.78 -4.11 -32.28
CA LEU A 171 2.10 -4.70 -33.60
C LEU A 171 1.35 -4.05 -34.75
N PHE A 172 0.30 -3.27 -34.49
CA PHE A 172 -0.49 -2.56 -35.53
C PHE A 172 -0.07 -1.10 -35.77
N VAL A 173 0.86 -0.54 -35.00
CA VAL A 173 1.34 0.85 -35.15
C VAL A 173 2.76 0.90 -35.81
N ALA A 174 3.31 -0.22 -36.20
CA ALA A 174 4.63 -0.31 -36.82
C ALA A 174 4.57 -0.72 -38.31
N PHE A 175 3.59 -0.13 -39.08
CA PHE A 175 3.60 -0.11 -40.54
C PHE A 175 3.11 1.24 -41.04
#